data_d3a33d4ffd7612823ab484340977f6b7
#
_entry.id   d3a33d4ffd7612823ab484340977f6b7
#
_cell.length_a   1.000
_cell.length_b   1.000
_cell.length_c   1.000
_cell.angle_alpha   90.00
_cell.angle_beta   90.00
_cell.angle_gamma   90.00
#
_symmetry.space_group_name_H-M   'P 1'
#
loop_
_entity.id
_entity.type
_entity.pdbx_description
1 polymer ?
#
loop_
_entity_poly.entity_id
_entity_poly.type
_entity_poly.pdbx_seq_one_letter_code
_entity_poly.pdbx_strand_id
1 'polypeptide(L)'
;KLNCFKNGKDEAIGISDEIEKTLKKKYSFNNIAILVRAIFQTREFEERFLKIGLPYRILGGTKFYERAEIKDCIAYLRLIHQSKDDLAFDRIVNNPKRSIGESSIKLIHEFSKENSVSLEIASKQLIEQNLIKPKTKIGLSSFLFLMNKWRNDIKIKKTNHVKLLQLVLDESGYSAMLKNKKDIENENRLENIKELLSAMKEFDGLEPFLEHVALATSVDQDWDGEK
;
A
#
# COMPACT_ATOMS: atom_id res chain seq x y z
N LYS A 1 -28.17 -4.63 22.03
CA LYS A 1 -28.04 -6.03 21.56
C LYS A 1 -26.56 -6.35 21.44
N LEU A 2 -26.08 -7.42 22.02
CA LEU A 2 -24.72 -7.91 21.87
C LEU A 2 -24.73 -9.03 20.83
N ASN A 3 -23.84 -8.93 19.84
CA ASN A 3 -23.62 -9.97 18.85
C ASN A 3 -22.15 -10.41 18.92
N CYS A 4 -21.87 -11.69 18.75
CA CYS A 4 -20.53 -12.24 18.66
C CYS A 4 -20.30 -12.81 17.25
N PHE A 5 -19.18 -12.48 16.64
CA PHE A 5 -18.77 -12.96 15.33
C PHE A 5 -17.48 -13.76 15.43
N LYS A 6 -17.24 -14.67 14.49
CA LYS A 6 -16.04 -15.54 14.51
C LYS A 6 -14.77 -14.77 14.10
N ASN A 7 -14.92 -13.77 13.24
CA ASN A 7 -13.83 -12.97 12.70
C ASN A 7 -14.39 -11.63 12.15
N GLY A 8 -13.51 -10.73 11.73
CA GLY A 8 -13.90 -9.41 11.20
C GLY A 8 -14.74 -9.46 9.93
N LYS A 9 -14.55 -10.46 9.06
CA LYS A 9 -15.39 -10.65 7.86
C LYS A 9 -16.84 -10.98 8.21
N ASP A 10 -17.04 -11.93 9.13
CA ASP A 10 -18.37 -12.30 9.59
C ASP A 10 -19.05 -11.10 10.28
N GLU A 11 -18.26 -10.29 11.01
CA GLU A 11 -18.72 -9.05 11.61
C GLU A 11 -19.17 -8.05 10.55
N ALA A 12 -18.35 -7.79 9.54
CA ALA A 12 -18.67 -6.86 8.45
C ALA A 12 -19.91 -7.31 7.65
N ILE A 13 -20.09 -8.62 7.43
CA ILE A 13 -21.29 -9.18 6.81
C ILE A 13 -22.50 -8.94 7.72
N GLY A 14 -22.43 -9.31 9.01
CA GLY A 14 -23.55 -9.14 9.93
C GLY A 14 -23.96 -7.67 10.11
N ILE A 15 -23.01 -6.75 10.13
CA ILE A 15 -23.29 -5.31 10.21
C ILE A 15 -23.91 -4.80 8.90
N SER A 16 -23.40 -5.22 7.72
CA SER A 16 -24.01 -4.83 6.44
C SER A 16 -25.45 -5.31 6.31
N ASP A 17 -25.75 -6.52 6.75
CA ASP A 17 -27.12 -7.06 6.77
C ASP A 17 -28.06 -6.26 7.71
N GLU A 18 -27.53 -5.79 8.84
CA GLU A 18 -28.30 -4.95 9.77
C GLU A 18 -28.53 -3.54 9.22
N ILE A 19 -27.55 -2.98 8.49
CA ILE A 19 -27.70 -1.73 7.75
C ILE A 19 -28.85 -1.85 6.74
N GLU A 20 -28.85 -2.90 5.90
CA GLU A 20 -29.93 -3.12 4.93
C GLU A 20 -31.32 -3.21 5.59
N LYS A 21 -31.41 -3.91 6.73
CA LYS A 21 -32.69 -3.99 7.49
C LYS A 21 -33.10 -2.62 8.04
N THR A 22 -32.13 -1.80 8.45
CA THR A 22 -32.38 -0.47 9.01
C THR A 22 -32.88 0.48 7.94
N LEU A 23 -32.29 0.43 6.74
CA LEU A 23 -32.73 1.22 5.58
C LEU A 23 -34.19 0.90 5.18
N LYS A 24 -34.62 -0.36 5.26
CA LYS A 24 -36.02 -0.76 5.04
C LYS A 24 -37.01 -0.11 6.02
N LYS A 25 -36.52 0.36 7.19
CA LYS A 25 -37.31 1.07 8.22
C LYS A 25 -37.34 2.59 8.03
N LYS A 26 -37.03 3.11 6.83
CA LYS A 26 -37.01 4.55 6.48
C LYS A 26 -35.86 5.36 7.07
N TYR A 27 -34.78 4.74 7.52
CA TYR A 27 -33.55 5.44 7.81
C TYR A 27 -32.74 5.64 6.53
N SER A 28 -31.97 6.71 6.43
CA SER A 28 -31.01 6.94 5.35
C SER A 28 -29.60 6.53 5.77
N PHE A 29 -28.70 6.36 4.80
CA PHE A 29 -27.27 6.09 5.08
C PHE A 29 -26.65 7.15 6.00
N ASN A 30 -27.04 8.41 5.86
CA ASN A 30 -26.55 9.52 6.69
C ASN A 30 -26.95 9.42 8.17
N ASN A 31 -27.90 8.55 8.52
CA ASN A 31 -28.34 8.32 9.90
C ASN A 31 -27.63 7.12 10.56
N ILE A 32 -26.67 6.48 9.87
CA ILE A 32 -26.00 5.27 10.34
C ILE A 32 -24.53 5.58 10.53
N ALA A 33 -23.98 5.24 11.69
CA ALA A 33 -22.56 5.34 12.00
C ALA A 33 -22.04 4.03 12.60
N ILE A 34 -20.87 3.60 12.18
CA ILE A 34 -20.14 2.47 12.76
C ILE A 34 -18.96 3.05 13.53
N LEU A 35 -18.87 2.73 14.82
CA LEU A 35 -17.77 3.14 15.68
C LEU A 35 -16.78 2.00 15.82
N VAL A 36 -15.52 2.26 15.51
CA VAL A 36 -14.41 1.32 15.67
C VAL A 36 -13.44 1.81 16.72
N ARG A 37 -12.83 0.90 17.46
CA ARG A 37 -11.83 1.25 18.48
C ARG A 37 -10.50 1.67 17.86
N ALA A 38 -10.12 1.03 16.78
CA ALA A 38 -8.85 1.26 16.08
C ALA A 38 -9.08 1.33 14.57
N ILE A 39 -8.35 2.24 13.93
CA ILE A 39 -8.57 2.54 12.50
C ILE A 39 -8.29 1.33 11.59
N PHE A 40 -7.40 0.41 11.95
CA PHE A 40 -7.13 -0.78 11.13
C PHE A 40 -8.35 -1.71 11.01
N GLN A 41 -9.28 -1.66 11.96
CA GLN A 41 -10.51 -2.47 11.94
C GLN A 41 -11.47 -2.06 10.83
N THR A 42 -11.29 -0.89 10.19
CA THR A 42 -12.18 -0.44 9.12
C THR A 42 -12.02 -1.26 7.84
N ARG A 43 -10.89 -1.91 7.61
CA ARG A 43 -10.60 -2.63 6.35
C ARG A 43 -11.69 -3.64 5.98
N GLU A 44 -12.10 -4.50 6.90
CA GLU A 44 -13.11 -5.53 6.62
C GLU A 44 -14.48 -4.92 6.24
N PHE A 45 -14.83 -3.79 6.86
CA PHE A 45 -16.04 -3.04 6.50
C PHE A 45 -15.89 -2.40 5.11
N GLU A 46 -14.75 -1.76 4.84
CA GLU A 46 -14.46 -1.13 3.55
C GLU A 46 -14.52 -2.15 2.41
N GLU A 47 -13.87 -3.31 2.56
CA GLU A 47 -13.91 -4.42 1.62
C GLU A 47 -15.33 -4.94 1.38
N ARG A 48 -16.09 -5.14 2.47
CA ARG A 48 -17.47 -5.60 2.36
C ARG A 48 -18.35 -4.59 1.65
N PHE A 49 -18.25 -3.31 2.02
CA PHE A 49 -19.07 -2.25 1.44
C PHE A 49 -18.75 -2.00 -0.03
N LEU A 50 -17.46 -2.06 -0.38
CA LEU A 50 -17.03 -2.01 -1.78
C LEU A 50 -17.65 -3.16 -2.59
N LYS A 51 -17.59 -4.38 -2.07
CA LYS A 51 -18.12 -5.58 -2.73
C LYS A 51 -19.63 -5.53 -2.99
N ILE A 52 -20.40 -4.94 -2.07
CA ILE A 52 -21.87 -4.86 -2.20
C ILE A 52 -22.35 -3.51 -2.74
N GLY A 53 -21.44 -2.60 -3.09
CA GLY A 53 -21.79 -1.25 -3.58
C GLY A 53 -22.45 -0.36 -2.51
N LEU A 54 -22.17 -0.58 -1.22
CA LEU A 54 -22.73 0.22 -0.14
C LEU A 54 -21.87 1.48 0.06
N PRO A 55 -22.45 2.70 -0.08
CA PRO A 55 -21.70 3.94 0.06
C PRO A 55 -21.27 4.16 1.53
N TYR A 56 -20.03 4.61 1.74
CA TYR A 56 -19.54 4.90 3.07
C TYR A 56 -18.51 6.04 3.05
N ARG A 57 -18.26 6.62 4.23
CA ARG A 57 -17.21 7.61 4.46
C ARG A 57 -16.49 7.32 5.76
N ILE A 58 -15.16 7.44 5.76
CA ILE A 58 -14.36 7.33 6.98
C ILE A 58 -14.18 8.70 7.59
N LEU A 59 -14.54 8.84 8.87
CA LEU A 59 -14.34 10.06 9.64
C LEU A 59 -13.10 9.90 10.53
N GLY A 60 -12.21 10.90 10.47
CA GLY A 60 -10.99 10.90 11.27
C GLY A 60 -9.81 10.09 10.71
N GLY A 61 -9.90 9.67 9.45
CA GLY A 61 -8.82 8.93 8.77
C GLY A 61 -9.02 8.85 7.27
N THR A 62 -8.11 8.17 6.60
CA THR A 62 -8.19 7.83 5.17
C THR A 62 -8.59 6.37 4.99
N LYS A 63 -9.12 6.04 3.81
CA LYS A 63 -9.44 4.66 3.43
C LYS A 63 -8.21 3.78 3.51
N PHE A 64 -8.41 2.48 3.76
CA PHE A 64 -7.31 1.56 4.06
C PHE A 64 -6.19 1.59 3.02
N TYR A 65 -6.53 1.44 1.74
CA TYR A 65 -5.54 1.43 0.66
C TYR A 65 -4.94 2.82 0.33
N GLU A 66 -5.48 3.89 0.91
CA GLU A 66 -4.97 5.24 0.73
C GLU A 66 -3.98 5.68 1.81
N ARG A 67 -3.85 4.92 2.92
CA ARG A 67 -2.93 5.21 4.01
C ARG A 67 -1.49 5.21 3.51
N ALA A 68 -0.69 6.13 4.02
CA ALA A 68 0.68 6.36 3.53
C ALA A 68 1.54 5.09 3.56
N GLU A 69 1.55 4.37 4.69
CA GLU A 69 2.30 3.13 4.87
C GLU A 69 1.79 2.00 3.98
N ILE A 70 0.49 1.95 3.69
CA ILE A 70 -0.10 0.96 2.79
C ILE A 70 0.28 1.27 1.34
N LYS A 71 0.18 2.54 0.92
CA LYS A 71 0.66 2.99 -0.39
C LYS A 71 2.15 2.71 -0.60
N ASP A 72 2.96 2.84 0.46
CA ASP A 72 4.40 2.52 0.40
C ASP A 72 4.62 1.02 0.16
N CYS A 73 3.92 0.16 0.92
CA CYS A 73 3.97 -1.30 0.73
C CYS A 73 3.54 -1.70 -0.69
N ILE A 74 2.42 -1.14 -1.16
CA ILE A 74 1.90 -1.40 -2.51
C ILE A 74 2.89 -0.92 -3.58
N ALA A 75 3.53 0.24 -3.40
CA ALA A 75 4.52 0.74 -4.34
C ALA A 75 5.75 -0.19 -4.45
N TYR A 76 6.23 -0.76 -3.34
CA TYR A 76 7.27 -1.80 -3.39
C TYR A 76 6.80 -3.00 -4.22
N LEU A 77 5.62 -3.52 -3.95
CA LEU A 77 5.07 -4.67 -4.67
C LEU A 77 4.85 -4.40 -6.16
N ARG A 78 4.32 -3.21 -6.50
CA ARG A 78 4.12 -2.77 -7.88
C ARG A 78 5.44 -2.67 -8.64
N LEU A 79 6.46 -2.05 -8.06
CA LEU A 79 7.77 -1.92 -8.69
C LEU A 79 8.48 -3.27 -8.84
N ILE A 80 8.26 -4.21 -7.91
CA ILE A 80 8.75 -5.59 -8.05
C ILE A 80 8.05 -6.30 -9.22
N HIS A 81 6.72 -6.16 -9.32
CA HIS A 81 5.92 -6.76 -10.38
C HIS A 81 6.23 -6.14 -11.74
N GLN A 82 6.29 -4.81 -11.81
CA GLN A 82 6.52 -4.04 -13.04
C GLN A 82 7.65 -3.02 -12.87
N SER A 83 8.81 -3.31 -13.43
CA SER A 83 10.03 -2.48 -13.29
C SER A 83 9.95 -1.10 -13.98
N LYS A 84 8.91 -0.85 -14.78
CA LYS A 84 8.66 0.43 -15.45
C LYS A 84 7.63 1.31 -14.73
N ASP A 85 7.25 0.95 -13.50
CA ASP A 85 6.32 1.74 -12.70
C ASP A 85 7.06 2.91 -12.04
N ASP A 86 7.18 4.01 -12.77
CA ASP A 86 7.92 5.20 -12.35
C ASP A 86 7.26 5.88 -11.14
N LEU A 87 5.93 5.84 -11.01
CA LEU A 87 5.23 6.37 -9.84
C LEU A 87 5.56 5.58 -8.57
N ALA A 88 5.61 4.26 -8.69
CA ALA A 88 6.02 3.41 -7.59
C ALA A 88 7.50 3.63 -7.24
N PHE A 89 8.38 3.78 -8.24
CA PHE A 89 9.78 4.09 -8.04
C PHE A 89 9.98 5.38 -7.24
N ASP A 90 9.38 6.49 -7.68
CA ASP A 90 9.47 7.79 -7.01
C ASP A 90 9.04 7.73 -5.54
N ARG A 91 7.98 6.99 -5.28
CA ARG A 91 7.45 6.87 -3.94
C ARG A 91 8.43 6.19 -2.97
N ILE A 92 9.16 5.17 -3.40
CA ILE A 92 9.93 4.29 -2.51
C ILE A 92 11.44 4.42 -2.63
N VAL A 93 11.98 5.04 -3.68
CA VAL A 93 13.43 5.09 -3.93
C VAL A 93 14.21 5.70 -2.76
N ASN A 94 13.62 6.67 -2.05
CA ASN A 94 14.20 7.30 -0.87
C ASN A 94 13.33 7.17 0.40
N ASN A 95 12.48 6.17 0.44
CA ASN A 95 11.65 5.82 1.59
C ASN A 95 11.78 4.32 1.91
N PRO A 96 12.53 3.95 2.98
CA PRO A 96 13.31 4.77 3.93
C PRO A 96 14.41 5.62 3.29
N LYS A 97 14.88 6.64 4.02
CA LYS A 97 15.94 7.54 3.52
C LYS A 97 17.23 6.79 3.17
N ARG A 98 17.71 6.97 1.92
CA ARG A 98 18.93 6.33 1.36
C ARG A 98 19.96 7.35 0.89
N SER A 99 19.93 8.55 1.44
CA SER A 99 20.80 9.67 1.00
C SER A 99 20.63 10.06 -0.47
N ILE A 100 19.45 9.82 -1.02
CA ILE A 100 19.07 10.25 -2.37
C ILE A 100 18.33 11.57 -2.20
N GLY A 101 19.03 12.69 -2.46
CA GLY A 101 18.46 14.03 -2.33
C GLY A 101 17.65 14.44 -3.56
N GLU A 102 16.87 15.54 -3.41
CA GLU A 102 16.01 16.07 -4.48
C GLU A 102 16.77 16.35 -5.78
N SER A 103 18.00 16.89 -5.70
CA SER A 103 18.82 17.13 -6.89
C SER A 103 19.16 15.86 -7.66
N SER A 104 19.33 14.73 -6.97
CA SER A 104 19.59 13.44 -7.60
C SER A 104 18.33 12.84 -8.20
N ILE A 105 17.18 13.00 -7.54
CA ILE A 105 15.87 12.60 -8.08
C ILE A 105 15.60 13.39 -9.37
N LYS A 106 15.81 14.71 -9.35
CA LYS A 106 15.63 15.56 -10.52
C LYS A 106 16.51 15.12 -11.69
N LEU A 107 17.79 14.83 -11.43
CA LEU A 107 18.72 14.32 -12.44
C LEU A 107 18.24 12.99 -13.05
N ILE A 108 17.71 12.07 -12.23
CA ILE A 108 17.17 10.80 -12.72
C ILE A 108 15.96 11.05 -13.64
N HIS A 109 15.06 11.96 -13.28
CA HIS A 109 13.92 12.32 -14.11
C HIS A 109 14.32 12.97 -15.43
N GLU A 110 15.25 13.92 -15.41
CA GLU A 110 15.78 14.57 -16.61
C GLU A 110 16.39 13.54 -17.55
N PHE A 111 17.26 12.70 -17.03
CA PHE A 111 17.91 11.62 -17.82
C PHE A 111 16.90 10.61 -18.38
N SER A 112 15.92 10.22 -17.59
CA SER A 112 14.81 9.33 -18.00
C SER A 112 14.04 9.92 -19.18
N LYS A 113 13.68 11.19 -19.09
CA LYS A 113 12.94 11.92 -20.13
C LYS A 113 13.76 12.06 -21.43
N GLU A 114 15.03 12.48 -21.30
CA GLU A 114 15.92 12.67 -22.46
C GLU A 114 16.17 11.38 -23.23
N ASN A 115 16.27 10.25 -22.51
CA ASN A 115 16.58 8.94 -23.11
C ASN A 115 15.34 8.06 -23.33
N SER A 116 14.15 8.54 -22.98
CA SER A 116 12.88 7.78 -23.09
C SER A 116 12.94 6.41 -22.43
N VAL A 117 13.54 6.33 -21.22
CA VAL A 117 13.67 5.11 -20.42
C VAL A 117 12.99 5.27 -19.05
N SER A 118 12.67 4.17 -18.36
CA SER A 118 12.11 4.24 -17.02
C SER A 118 13.12 4.78 -15.99
N LEU A 119 12.63 5.31 -14.86
CA LEU A 119 13.47 5.85 -13.79
C LEU A 119 14.45 4.82 -13.24
N GLU A 120 14.06 3.54 -13.20
CA GLU A 120 14.96 2.46 -12.80
C GLU A 120 16.12 2.27 -13.78
N ILE A 121 15.84 2.29 -15.08
CA ILE A 121 16.88 2.18 -16.13
C ILE A 121 17.76 3.43 -16.12
N ALA A 122 17.17 4.61 -16.05
CA ALA A 122 17.90 5.88 -15.94
C ALA A 122 18.87 5.85 -14.73
N SER A 123 18.40 5.35 -13.60
CA SER A 123 19.21 5.21 -12.39
C SER A 123 20.42 4.29 -12.59
N LYS A 124 20.24 3.15 -13.26
CA LYS A 124 21.33 2.22 -13.59
C LYS A 124 22.37 2.87 -14.50
N GLN A 125 21.92 3.51 -15.57
CA GLN A 125 22.81 4.17 -16.55
C GLN A 125 23.60 5.32 -15.91
N LEU A 126 22.96 6.15 -15.07
CA LEU A 126 23.63 7.23 -14.36
C LEU A 126 24.70 6.71 -13.36
N ILE A 127 24.48 5.56 -12.73
CA ILE A 127 25.45 4.89 -11.88
C ILE A 127 26.66 4.40 -12.70
N GLU A 128 26.40 3.73 -13.83
CA GLU A 128 27.42 3.19 -14.74
C GLU A 128 28.29 4.29 -15.34
N GLN A 129 27.67 5.41 -15.73
CA GLN A 129 28.36 6.58 -16.29
C GLN A 129 29.03 7.47 -15.23
N ASN A 130 28.92 7.13 -13.92
CA ASN A 130 29.46 7.90 -12.81
C ASN A 130 28.95 9.36 -12.74
N LEU A 131 27.72 9.62 -13.18
CA LEU A 131 27.09 10.95 -13.17
C LEU A 131 26.37 11.28 -11.86
N ILE A 132 26.34 10.35 -10.91
CA ILE A 132 25.72 10.50 -9.59
C ILE A 132 26.78 10.66 -8.50
N LYS A 133 26.49 11.53 -7.51
CA LYS A 133 27.36 11.75 -6.34
C LYS A 133 27.63 10.44 -5.59
N PRO A 134 28.86 10.22 -5.07
CA PRO A 134 29.25 8.94 -4.45
C PRO A 134 28.29 8.46 -3.36
N LYS A 135 27.82 9.34 -2.49
CA LYS A 135 26.90 8.99 -1.40
C LYS A 135 25.54 8.52 -1.93
N THR A 136 25.01 9.19 -2.94
CA THR A 136 23.76 8.80 -3.62
C THR A 136 23.93 7.48 -4.39
N LYS A 137 25.09 7.30 -5.04
CA LYS A 137 25.43 6.07 -5.77
C LYS A 137 25.31 4.84 -4.87
N ILE A 138 25.84 4.90 -3.65
CA ILE A 138 25.76 3.78 -2.69
C ILE A 138 24.28 3.46 -2.37
N GLY A 139 23.49 4.45 -1.99
CA GLY A 139 22.09 4.25 -1.63
C GLY A 139 21.24 3.74 -2.79
N LEU A 140 21.46 4.29 -3.98
CA LEU A 140 20.71 3.89 -5.18
C LEU A 140 21.12 2.50 -5.67
N SER A 141 22.40 2.16 -5.64
CA SER A 141 22.89 0.81 -5.99
C SER A 141 22.36 -0.25 -5.03
N SER A 142 22.34 0.03 -3.73
CA SER A 142 21.74 -0.87 -2.72
C SER A 142 20.25 -1.08 -2.98
N PHE A 143 19.49 -0.02 -3.27
CA PHE A 143 18.07 -0.12 -3.60
C PHE A 143 17.83 -0.98 -4.84
N LEU A 144 18.54 -0.72 -5.93
CA LEU A 144 18.42 -1.47 -7.19
C LEU A 144 18.83 -2.96 -7.01
N PHE A 145 19.84 -3.22 -6.21
CA PHE A 145 20.23 -4.59 -5.87
C PHE A 145 19.10 -5.34 -5.15
N LEU A 146 18.49 -4.72 -4.13
CA LEU A 146 17.35 -5.31 -3.41
C LEU A 146 16.15 -5.55 -4.34
N MET A 147 15.82 -4.60 -5.22
CA MET A 147 14.75 -4.78 -6.19
C MET A 147 14.98 -5.99 -7.10
N ASN A 148 16.20 -6.17 -7.61
CA ASN A 148 16.55 -7.33 -8.42
C ASN A 148 16.49 -8.63 -7.61
N LYS A 149 16.97 -8.63 -6.37
CA LYS A 149 16.88 -9.78 -5.46
C LYS A 149 15.44 -10.21 -5.26
N TRP A 150 14.54 -9.30 -4.90
CA TRP A 150 13.13 -9.62 -4.64
C TRP A 150 12.38 -10.10 -5.89
N ARG A 151 12.69 -9.57 -7.07
CA ARG A 151 12.19 -10.09 -8.35
C ARG A 151 12.63 -11.53 -8.59
N ASN A 152 13.87 -11.85 -8.27
CA ASN A 152 14.37 -13.22 -8.38
C ASN A 152 13.74 -14.14 -7.34
N ASP A 153 13.51 -13.67 -6.13
CA ASP A 153 12.87 -14.44 -5.07
C ASP A 153 11.44 -14.86 -5.46
N ILE A 154 10.68 -13.98 -6.11
CA ILE A 154 9.33 -14.33 -6.58
C ILE A 154 9.35 -15.20 -7.84
N LYS A 155 10.22 -14.89 -8.82
CA LYS A 155 10.25 -15.59 -10.11
C LYS A 155 10.89 -16.97 -10.04
N ILE A 156 12.04 -17.08 -9.37
CA ILE A 156 12.87 -18.28 -9.36
C ILE A 156 12.55 -19.13 -8.13
N LYS A 157 12.53 -18.54 -6.95
CA LYS A 157 12.28 -19.26 -5.68
C LYS A 157 10.81 -19.48 -5.40
N LYS A 158 9.90 -18.93 -6.23
CA LYS A 158 8.45 -18.99 -6.05
C LYS A 158 8.03 -18.59 -4.62
N THR A 159 8.69 -17.56 -4.08
CA THR A 159 8.37 -17.04 -2.76
C THR A 159 6.93 -16.53 -2.74
N ASN A 160 6.16 -16.94 -1.75
CA ASN A 160 4.79 -16.46 -1.58
C ASN A 160 4.78 -14.94 -1.43
N HIS A 161 3.79 -14.27 -2.03
CA HIS A 161 3.69 -12.80 -2.08
C HIS A 161 3.58 -12.14 -0.70
N VAL A 162 2.95 -12.81 0.29
CA VAL A 162 2.90 -12.32 1.68
C VAL A 162 4.29 -12.33 2.30
N LYS A 163 5.02 -13.45 2.14
CA LYS A 163 6.40 -13.58 2.61
C LYS A 163 7.33 -12.60 1.89
N LEU A 164 7.08 -12.36 0.60
CA LEU A 164 7.83 -11.35 -0.15
C LEU A 164 7.69 -9.97 0.49
N LEU A 165 6.48 -9.52 0.80
CA LEU A 165 6.29 -8.20 1.45
C LEU A 165 6.99 -8.15 2.82
N GLN A 166 6.94 -9.21 3.62
CA GLN A 166 7.67 -9.27 4.89
C GLN A 166 9.17 -9.08 4.69
N LEU A 167 9.78 -9.79 3.72
CA LEU A 167 11.19 -9.64 3.37
C LEU A 167 11.52 -8.22 2.90
N VAL A 168 10.67 -7.65 2.04
CA VAL A 168 10.83 -6.27 1.55
C VAL A 168 10.84 -5.27 2.69
N LEU A 169 9.89 -5.37 3.62
CA LEU A 169 9.79 -4.46 4.76
C LEU A 169 10.99 -4.53 5.71
N ASP A 170 11.53 -5.73 5.91
CA ASP A 170 12.68 -5.93 6.79
C ASP A 170 13.98 -5.53 6.11
N GLU A 171 14.24 -6.01 4.90
CA GLU A 171 15.50 -5.77 4.17
C GLU A 171 15.63 -4.34 3.65
N SER A 172 14.52 -3.66 3.33
CA SER A 172 14.53 -2.24 2.98
C SER A 172 14.82 -1.31 4.16
N GLY A 173 14.68 -1.83 5.40
CA GLY A 173 14.73 -1.05 6.63
C GLY A 173 13.42 -0.31 6.95
N TYR A 174 12.31 -0.58 6.21
CA TYR A 174 11.04 0.11 6.43
C TYR A 174 10.45 -0.22 7.80
N SER A 175 10.43 -1.51 8.18
CA SER A 175 10.01 -1.94 9.53
C SER A 175 10.85 -1.29 10.64
N ALA A 176 12.17 -1.20 10.45
CA ALA A 176 13.07 -0.56 11.40
C ALA A 176 12.79 0.95 11.52
N MET A 177 12.53 1.62 10.40
CA MET A 177 12.21 3.05 10.38
C MET A 177 10.97 3.37 11.22
N LEU A 178 9.90 2.56 11.09
CA LEU A 178 8.69 2.75 11.88
C LEU A 178 8.90 2.44 13.37
N LYS A 179 9.64 1.38 13.69
CA LYS A 179 9.93 0.97 15.09
C LYS A 179 10.84 1.96 15.83
N ASN A 180 11.70 2.69 15.13
CA ASN A 180 12.64 3.63 15.74
C ASN A 180 11.96 4.89 16.33
N LYS A 181 10.77 5.22 15.87
CA LYS A 181 9.94 6.29 16.45
C LYS A 181 8.84 5.63 17.28
N LYS A 182 9.05 5.60 18.60
CA LYS A 182 8.04 5.08 19.55
C LYS A 182 6.96 6.14 19.79
N ASP A 183 6.06 6.29 18.83
CA ASP A 183 4.85 7.11 18.94
C ASP A 183 3.63 6.27 18.54
N ILE A 184 2.46 6.69 19.01
CA ILE A 184 1.17 6.02 18.77
C ILE A 184 0.87 5.94 17.27
N GLU A 185 1.31 6.92 16.50
CA GLU A 185 1.08 6.94 15.06
C GLU A 185 1.85 5.81 14.35
N ASN A 186 3.11 5.58 14.70
CA ASN A 186 3.89 4.49 14.10
C ASN A 186 3.44 3.11 14.58
N GLU A 187 2.94 2.98 15.82
CA GLU A 187 2.28 1.75 16.27
C GLU A 187 1.05 1.44 15.42
N ASN A 188 0.19 2.42 15.17
CA ASN A 188 -0.96 2.29 14.28
C ASN A 188 -0.57 1.91 12.84
N ARG A 189 0.51 2.50 12.31
CA ARG A 189 1.05 2.15 10.98
C ARG A 189 1.51 0.69 10.92
N LEU A 190 2.17 0.20 11.97
CA LEU A 190 2.58 -1.21 12.05
C LEU A 190 1.38 -2.16 12.09
N GLU A 191 0.31 -1.79 12.82
CA GLU A 191 -0.93 -2.57 12.83
C GLU A 191 -1.61 -2.56 11.45
N ASN A 192 -1.64 -1.42 10.75
CA ASN A 192 -2.13 -1.33 9.38
C ASN A 192 -1.34 -2.26 8.42
N ILE A 193 -0.02 -2.34 8.57
CA ILE A 193 0.81 -3.26 7.77
C ILE A 193 0.51 -4.72 8.10
N LYS A 194 0.29 -5.07 9.36
CA LYS A 194 -0.13 -6.43 9.74
C LYS A 194 -1.47 -6.79 9.11
N GLU A 195 -2.40 -5.84 9.10
CA GLU A 195 -3.69 -6.01 8.47
C GLU A 195 -3.56 -6.19 6.94
N LEU A 196 -2.67 -5.43 6.29
CA LEU A 196 -2.36 -5.63 4.86
C LEU A 196 -1.82 -7.04 4.59
N LEU A 197 -0.88 -7.52 5.41
CA LEU A 197 -0.36 -8.89 5.29
C LEU A 197 -1.45 -9.95 5.50
N SER A 198 -2.43 -9.66 6.36
CA SER A 198 -3.59 -10.54 6.55
C SER A 198 -4.49 -10.56 5.31
N ALA A 199 -4.81 -9.38 4.76
CA ALA A 199 -5.59 -9.24 3.53
C ALA A 199 -4.96 -9.99 2.36
N MET A 200 -3.64 -9.85 2.18
CA MET A 200 -2.91 -10.51 1.10
C MET A 200 -3.06 -12.04 1.10
N LYS A 201 -3.27 -12.67 2.25
CA LYS A 201 -3.45 -14.14 2.35
C LYS A 201 -4.71 -14.65 1.63
N GLU A 202 -5.64 -13.76 1.33
CA GLU A 202 -6.90 -14.09 0.66
C GLU A 202 -6.75 -14.22 -0.86
N PHE A 203 -5.59 -13.88 -1.40
CA PHE A 203 -5.32 -13.86 -2.84
C PHE A 203 -4.31 -14.96 -3.24
N ASP A 204 -4.54 -15.57 -4.39
CA ASP A 204 -3.68 -16.63 -4.94
C ASP A 204 -2.43 -16.07 -5.65
N GLY A 205 -1.87 -14.96 -5.16
CA GLY A 205 -0.65 -14.40 -5.72
C GLY A 205 -0.60 -12.89 -5.67
N LEU A 206 0.51 -12.35 -6.18
CA LEU A 206 0.77 -10.91 -6.18
C LEU A 206 -0.13 -10.16 -7.17
N GLU A 207 -0.30 -10.69 -8.38
CA GLU A 207 -1.04 -10.03 -9.45
C GLU A 207 -2.53 -9.86 -9.12
N PRO A 208 -3.30 -10.90 -8.69
CA PRO A 208 -4.68 -10.73 -8.27
C PRO A 208 -4.84 -9.75 -7.09
N PHE A 209 -3.87 -9.71 -6.18
CA PHE A 209 -3.88 -8.74 -5.09
C PHE A 209 -3.72 -7.30 -5.62
N LEU A 210 -2.76 -7.05 -6.52
CA LEU A 210 -2.54 -5.71 -7.08
C LEU A 210 -3.73 -5.24 -7.93
N GLU A 211 -4.38 -6.13 -8.68
CA GLU A 211 -5.61 -5.83 -9.42
C GLU A 211 -6.73 -5.43 -8.47
N HIS A 212 -6.93 -6.18 -7.38
CA HIS A 212 -7.92 -5.85 -6.35
C HIS A 212 -7.67 -4.46 -5.76
N VAL A 213 -6.42 -4.16 -5.39
CA VAL A 213 -6.05 -2.83 -4.87
C VAL A 213 -6.34 -1.72 -5.88
N ALA A 214 -6.03 -1.95 -7.15
CA ALA A 214 -6.32 -0.98 -8.21
C ALA A 214 -7.82 -0.70 -8.33
N LEU A 215 -8.65 -1.73 -8.29
CA LEU A 215 -10.11 -1.60 -8.29
C LEU A 215 -10.61 -0.87 -7.04
N ALA A 216 -10.13 -1.27 -5.85
CA ALA A 216 -10.55 -0.67 -4.58
C ALA A 216 -10.22 0.83 -4.50
N THR A 217 -9.14 1.27 -5.16
CA THR A 217 -8.75 2.69 -5.19
C THR A 217 -9.39 3.49 -6.32
N SER A 218 -9.94 2.85 -7.36
CA SER A 218 -10.57 3.53 -8.49
C SER A 218 -12.05 3.85 -8.28
N VAL A 219 -12.77 3.06 -7.48
CA VAL A 219 -14.23 3.19 -7.26
C VAL A 219 -14.62 4.46 -6.46
N ASP A 220 -13.65 5.18 -5.94
CA ASP A 220 -13.85 6.24 -4.97
C ASP A 220 -13.98 7.65 -5.51
N GLN A 221 -13.97 7.86 -6.82
CA GLN A 221 -13.93 9.22 -7.39
C GLN A 221 -15.30 9.91 -7.52
N ASP A 222 -16.42 9.21 -7.32
CA ASP A 222 -17.74 9.73 -7.71
C ASP A 222 -18.76 9.95 -6.58
N TRP A 223 -18.38 9.86 -5.28
CA TRP A 223 -19.36 10.07 -4.21
C TRP A 223 -19.15 11.41 -3.48
N ASP A 224 -19.73 12.48 -4.04
CA ASP A 224 -19.73 13.85 -3.48
C ASP A 224 -20.79 14.10 -2.38
N GLY A 225 -21.42 13.07 -1.85
CA GLY A 225 -22.25 13.21 -0.63
C GLY A 225 -23.54 14.01 -0.77
N GLU A 226 -23.93 14.41 -1.97
CA GLU A 226 -25.20 15.09 -2.26
C GLU A 226 -26.12 14.18 -3.10
N LYS A 227 -26.95 13.38 -2.39
CA LYS A 227 -28.33 13.05 -2.84
C LYS A 227 -29.14 12.55 -1.68
#